data_e2e99e0f25cf9718a6428a7b9c3a2acc
#
_entry.id   e2e99e0f25cf9718a6428a7b9c3a2acc
#
_cell.length_a   1.000
_cell.length_b   1.000
_cell.length_c   1.000
_cell.angle_alpha   90.00
_cell.angle_beta   90.00
_cell.angle_gamma   90.00
#
_symmetry.space_group_name_H-M   'P 1'
#
loop_
_entity.id
_entity.type
_entity.pdbx_description
1 polymer ?
#
loop_
_entity_poly.entity_id
_entity_poly.type
_entity_poly.pdbx_seq_one_letter_code
_entity_poly.pdbx_strand_id
1 'polypeptide(L)'
;MIQDKPLAATELERPAMALRTLPNGVRLLALPMPHLQSVSVGVFLRVGSRDETSTSNGISHVLEHMAFKGTHTRSVQEINLDAERLGAEVNAFTGKDITGYFMTGLGWHAQALLGMTADIVLNSVFPEHELQRELQVIRQEAIEYEEDPEDSAGDLLDRAIWGDDPMGMPVIGTVANIEGFTRQDLVRHVQSHYVGEKTVVVAAGNFDVPAWLEQAAQLFSGMPASAGPAVGLPPRPAKYVGQALARRFTQVSQVFVNLAYPLVLDEAQGEHRQRARLVASLAAHLLGEGMSSPLVDTVRERLGLAYTAYAAMEGGDVWANFIVHAVTTPDKLEALVAATGSLLRAQAAGIDPVHLERAKNQLAVSRVRAGERTYATMERAVEDLFAHGSVTSVAETLAMIDGIGAEEVRSVFERMLAHPPAVAITGKGANARTVRQLAAGLAA
;
A
#
# COMPACT_ATOMS: atom_id res chain seq x y z
N MET A 1 26.57 -25.18 -12.34
CA MET A 1 27.39 -24.15 -11.69
C MET A 1 27.15 -22.85 -12.42
N ILE A 2 26.26 -22.03 -11.88
CA ILE A 2 26.06 -20.64 -12.32
C ILE A 2 27.21 -19.88 -11.66
N GLN A 3 28.11 -19.32 -12.48
CA GLN A 3 29.24 -18.55 -11.96
C GLN A 3 28.68 -17.31 -11.21
N ASP A 4 29.01 -17.21 -9.92
CA ASP A 4 28.91 -16.00 -9.13
C ASP A 4 29.73 -14.88 -9.80
N LYS A 5 29.08 -14.09 -10.67
CA LYS A 5 29.52 -12.74 -10.91
C LYS A 5 28.76 -11.87 -9.93
N PRO A 6 29.42 -11.25 -8.96
CA PRO A 6 28.81 -10.13 -8.26
C PRO A 6 28.38 -9.15 -9.37
N LEU A 7 27.13 -8.74 -9.36
CA LEU A 7 26.67 -7.58 -10.13
C LEU A 7 27.54 -6.41 -9.63
N ALA A 8 28.69 -6.22 -10.27
CA ALA A 8 29.39 -4.95 -10.17
C ALA A 8 28.34 -3.93 -10.61
N ALA A 9 27.82 -3.19 -9.63
CA ALA A 9 27.03 -2.02 -9.88
C ALA A 9 27.90 -1.13 -10.76
N THR A 10 27.75 -1.27 -12.06
CA THR A 10 28.22 -0.26 -13.01
C THR A 10 27.46 0.97 -12.51
N GLU A 11 28.20 1.89 -11.92
CA GLU A 11 27.77 3.25 -11.62
C GLU A 11 27.33 3.88 -12.93
N LEU A 12 26.12 3.56 -13.37
CA LEU A 12 25.36 4.46 -14.19
C LEU A 12 25.14 5.66 -13.28
N GLU A 13 25.93 6.72 -13.51
CA GLU A 13 25.69 8.03 -12.90
C GLU A 13 24.21 8.38 -13.15
N ARG A 14 23.35 7.98 -12.22
CA ARG A 14 21.98 8.43 -12.24
C ARG A 14 22.04 9.91 -11.87
N PRO A 15 21.37 10.80 -12.63
CA PRO A 15 21.24 12.19 -12.21
C PRO A 15 20.74 12.22 -10.77
N ALA A 16 21.39 13.02 -9.95
CA ALA A 16 21.10 13.06 -8.53
C ALA A 16 19.62 13.42 -8.30
N MET A 17 18.94 12.65 -7.46
CA MET A 17 17.62 12.97 -6.92
C MET A 17 17.67 14.38 -6.31
N ALA A 18 16.64 15.19 -6.54
CA ALA A 18 16.51 16.49 -5.91
C ALA A 18 15.31 16.50 -4.96
N LEU A 19 15.56 16.84 -3.70
CA LEU A 19 14.55 17.04 -2.66
C LEU A 19 14.62 18.49 -2.16
N ARG A 20 13.50 19.21 -2.23
CA ARG A 20 13.35 20.58 -1.74
C ARG A 20 12.13 20.67 -0.84
N THR A 21 12.28 21.22 0.36
CA THR A 21 11.15 21.52 1.25
C THR A 21 10.80 23.00 1.16
N LEU A 22 9.53 23.30 0.95
CA LEU A 22 9.00 24.66 0.92
C LEU A 22 8.80 25.20 2.34
N PRO A 23 8.69 26.54 2.53
CA PRO A 23 8.44 27.13 3.85
C PRO A 23 7.16 26.64 4.55
N ASN A 24 6.17 26.20 3.79
CA ASN A 24 4.92 25.64 4.31
C ASN A 24 5.00 24.11 4.58
N GLY A 25 6.16 23.49 4.44
CA GLY A 25 6.39 22.08 4.71
C GLY A 25 6.17 21.13 3.53
N VAL A 26 5.63 21.60 2.38
CA VAL A 26 5.50 20.77 1.16
C VAL A 26 6.88 20.31 0.71
N ARG A 27 7.02 19.02 0.45
CA ARG A 27 8.26 18.41 -0.07
C ARG A 27 8.13 18.18 -1.57
N LEU A 28 9.07 18.71 -2.33
CA LEU A 28 9.17 18.54 -3.78
C LEU A 28 10.27 17.54 -4.06
N LEU A 29 9.94 16.43 -4.72
CA LEU A 29 10.85 15.32 -5.01
C LEU A 29 10.97 15.10 -6.51
N ALA A 30 12.17 15.26 -7.06
CA ALA A 30 12.45 14.98 -8.47
C ALA A 30 13.38 13.77 -8.61
N LEU A 31 12.94 12.79 -9.37
CA LEU A 31 13.62 11.51 -9.62
C LEU A 31 13.90 11.38 -11.13
N PRO A 32 14.98 11.99 -11.64
CA PRO A 32 15.26 11.98 -13.06
C PRO A 32 15.64 10.59 -13.59
N MET A 33 14.98 10.17 -14.67
CA MET A 33 15.21 8.92 -15.38
C MET A 33 15.40 9.21 -16.88
N PRO A 34 16.54 9.80 -17.30
CA PRO A 34 16.72 10.34 -18.65
C PRO A 34 16.76 9.28 -19.74
N HIS A 35 16.89 8.01 -19.39
CA HIS A 35 16.84 6.88 -20.33
C HIS A 35 15.41 6.52 -20.75
N LEU A 36 14.38 7.06 -20.10
CA LEU A 36 12.97 6.86 -20.44
C LEU A 36 12.45 8.01 -21.30
N GLN A 37 11.28 7.81 -21.92
CA GLN A 37 10.55 8.85 -22.66
C GLN A 37 9.30 9.33 -21.88
N SER A 38 8.95 8.65 -20.82
CA SER A 38 7.78 8.92 -20.00
C SER A 38 8.15 9.62 -18.68
N VAL A 39 7.14 10.20 -18.05
CA VAL A 39 7.19 10.77 -16.71
C VAL A 39 5.91 10.42 -15.97
N SER A 40 6.01 10.11 -14.69
CA SER A 40 4.89 10.11 -13.75
C SER A 40 5.03 11.31 -12.83
N VAL A 41 3.94 12.06 -12.64
CA VAL A 41 3.85 13.23 -11.76
C VAL A 41 2.72 12.98 -10.77
N GLY A 42 2.95 13.20 -9.48
CA GLY A 42 1.96 12.95 -8.46
C GLY A 42 2.01 13.91 -7.28
N VAL A 43 0.88 14.00 -6.60
CA VAL A 43 0.71 14.66 -5.31
C VAL A 43 0.22 13.61 -4.33
N PHE A 44 1.01 13.35 -3.30
CA PHE A 44 0.72 12.36 -2.28
C PHE A 44 0.53 13.05 -0.94
N LEU A 45 -0.53 12.67 -0.27
CA LEU A 45 -0.90 13.21 1.04
C LEU A 45 -0.78 12.09 2.08
N ARG A 46 -0.11 12.37 3.20
CA ARG A 46 -0.07 11.48 4.35
C ARG A 46 -1.36 11.59 5.13
N VAL A 47 -2.44 11.17 4.49
CA VAL A 47 -3.81 11.08 5.00
C VAL A 47 -4.51 9.94 4.29
N GLY A 48 -5.29 9.17 5.03
CA GLY A 48 -6.06 8.06 4.50
C GLY A 48 -7.15 7.62 5.47
N SER A 49 -7.72 6.44 5.28
CA SER A 49 -8.86 5.99 6.09
C SER A 49 -8.56 5.85 7.59
N ARG A 50 -7.29 5.74 7.99
CA ARG A 50 -6.90 5.75 9.41
C ARG A 50 -7.10 7.10 10.11
N ASP A 51 -7.12 8.20 9.36
CA ASP A 51 -7.35 9.55 9.90
C ASP A 51 -8.86 9.86 10.06
N GLU A 52 -9.72 8.90 9.73
CA GLU A 52 -11.16 9.01 9.79
C GLU A 52 -11.70 8.52 11.15
N THR A 53 -12.96 8.81 11.38
CA THR A 53 -13.73 8.32 12.54
C THR A 53 -14.84 7.39 12.08
N SER A 54 -15.52 6.72 12.98
CA SER A 54 -16.67 5.88 12.63
C SER A 54 -17.78 6.62 11.86
N THR A 55 -17.88 7.94 12.01
CA THR A 55 -18.89 8.78 11.34
C THR A 55 -18.37 9.45 10.07
N SER A 56 -17.07 9.45 9.83
CA SER A 56 -16.45 10.01 8.64
C SER A 56 -15.74 8.96 7.77
N ASN A 57 -15.83 7.67 8.14
CA ASN A 57 -15.20 6.59 7.41
C ASN A 57 -15.74 6.51 5.97
N GLY A 58 -14.81 6.53 5.02
CA GLY A 58 -15.05 6.58 3.57
C GLY A 58 -14.89 7.97 2.96
N ILE A 59 -14.71 9.04 3.75
CA ILE A 59 -14.63 10.41 3.21
C ILE A 59 -13.39 10.62 2.33
N SER A 60 -12.26 9.99 2.63
CA SER A 60 -11.06 10.07 1.80
C SER A 60 -11.27 9.44 0.43
N HIS A 61 -12.01 8.33 0.36
CA HIS A 61 -12.37 7.67 -0.90
C HIS A 61 -13.37 8.52 -1.70
N VAL A 62 -14.36 9.12 -1.05
CA VAL A 62 -15.28 10.07 -1.71
C VAL A 62 -14.51 11.27 -2.27
N LEU A 63 -13.50 11.78 -1.55
CA LEU A 63 -12.65 12.87 -2.04
C LEU A 63 -11.80 12.47 -3.24
N GLU A 64 -11.32 11.23 -3.28
CA GLU A 64 -10.61 10.67 -4.43
C GLU A 64 -11.48 10.77 -5.70
N HIS A 65 -12.73 10.28 -5.66
CA HIS A 65 -13.68 10.38 -6.77
C HIS A 65 -13.99 11.83 -7.12
N MET A 66 -14.21 12.66 -6.12
CA MET A 66 -14.64 14.05 -6.31
C MET A 66 -13.52 14.99 -6.80
N ALA A 67 -12.25 14.62 -6.68
CA ALA A 67 -11.12 15.41 -7.18
C ALA A 67 -11.22 15.66 -8.69
N PHE A 68 -11.77 14.71 -9.44
CA PHE A 68 -11.93 14.78 -10.91
C PHE A 68 -13.26 15.35 -11.37
N LYS A 69 -14.12 15.83 -10.46
CA LYS A 69 -15.49 16.27 -10.78
C LYS A 69 -15.63 17.79 -10.94
N GLY A 70 -14.53 18.47 -11.16
CA GLY A 70 -14.45 19.89 -11.49
C GLY A 70 -13.62 20.70 -10.54
N THR A 71 -12.94 21.68 -11.10
CA THR A 71 -12.12 22.68 -10.41
C THR A 71 -12.66 24.09 -10.64
N HIS A 72 -11.99 25.10 -10.08
CA HIS A 72 -12.33 26.49 -10.38
C HIS A 72 -12.12 26.87 -11.85
N THR A 73 -11.29 26.12 -12.57
CA THR A 73 -10.88 26.43 -13.96
C THR A 73 -11.33 25.41 -14.99
N ARG A 74 -11.78 24.22 -14.58
CA ARG A 74 -12.14 23.12 -15.47
C ARG A 74 -13.40 22.41 -15.00
N SER A 75 -14.30 22.15 -15.93
CA SER A 75 -15.37 21.16 -15.77
C SER A 75 -14.83 19.73 -15.81
N VAL A 76 -15.66 18.74 -15.48
CA VAL A 76 -15.33 17.30 -15.62
C VAL A 76 -14.87 16.96 -17.04
N GLN A 77 -15.60 17.47 -18.03
CA GLN A 77 -15.32 17.21 -19.46
C GLN A 77 -13.98 17.83 -19.88
N GLU A 78 -13.65 19.02 -19.38
CA GLU A 78 -12.38 19.67 -19.66
C GLU A 78 -11.21 18.97 -18.99
N ILE A 79 -11.36 18.45 -17.76
CA ILE A 79 -10.33 17.64 -17.10
C ILE A 79 -10.02 16.40 -17.95
N ASN A 80 -11.05 15.66 -18.36
CA ASN A 80 -10.86 14.45 -19.16
C ASN A 80 -10.25 14.78 -20.54
N LEU A 81 -10.78 15.79 -21.23
CA LEU A 81 -10.28 16.18 -22.56
C LEU A 81 -8.83 16.67 -22.52
N ASP A 82 -8.47 17.49 -21.52
CA ASP A 82 -7.11 17.99 -21.39
C ASP A 82 -6.12 16.85 -21.11
N ALA A 83 -6.50 15.88 -20.26
CA ALA A 83 -5.70 14.69 -20.00
C ALA A 83 -5.52 13.83 -21.27
N GLU A 84 -6.61 13.56 -22.01
CA GLU A 84 -6.57 12.80 -23.25
C GLU A 84 -5.74 13.49 -24.34
N ARG A 85 -5.80 14.82 -24.46
CA ARG A 85 -4.96 15.59 -25.38
C ARG A 85 -3.47 15.52 -25.06
N LEU A 86 -3.10 15.33 -23.78
CA LEU A 86 -1.72 15.09 -23.37
C LEU A 86 -1.32 13.60 -23.53
N GLY A 87 -2.27 12.73 -23.84
CA GLY A 87 -2.09 11.28 -23.82
C GLY A 87 -1.76 10.76 -22.43
N ALA A 88 -2.29 11.44 -21.41
CA ALA A 88 -2.02 11.13 -20.01
C ALA A 88 -2.93 10.03 -19.49
N GLU A 89 -2.35 9.08 -18.77
CA GLU A 89 -3.08 8.20 -17.86
C GLU A 89 -3.27 8.95 -16.53
N VAL A 90 -4.52 9.12 -16.12
CA VAL A 90 -4.90 9.82 -14.88
C VAL A 90 -5.42 8.80 -13.89
N ASN A 91 -4.93 8.83 -12.68
CA ASN A 91 -5.37 7.91 -11.65
C ASN A 91 -5.23 8.53 -10.24
N ALA A 92 -5.88 7.89 -9.27
CA ALA A 92 -5.74 8.19 -7.86
C ALA A 92 -5.93 6.90 -7.04
N PHE A 93 -5.56 6.94 -5.79
CA PHE A 93 -5.88 5.89 -4.83
C PHE A 93 -6.01 6.44 -3.41
N THR A 94 -6.82 5.76 -2.63
CA THR A 94 -6.92 5.96 -1.18
C THR A 94 -6.49 4.69 -0.47
N GLY A 95 -5.48 4.83 0.40
CA GLY A 95 -5.04 3.76 1.29
C GLY A 95 -5.39 4.05 2.75
N LYS A 96 -4.82 3.25 3.65
CA LYS A 96 -4.96 3.50 5.10
C LYS A 96 -4.19 4.75 5.53
N ASP A 97 -2.98 4.94 5.04
CA ASP A 97 -2.06 6.00 5.48
C ASP A 97 -1.87 7.13 4.46
N ILE A 98 -2.14 6.87 3.18
CA ILE A 98 -1.77 7.74 2.07
C ILE A 98 -2.91 7.82 1.05
N THR A 99 -3.17 9.03 0.57
CA THR A 99 -3.97 9.29 -0.64
C THR A 99 -3.06 9.87 -1.71
N GLY A 100 -3.12 9.33 -2.92
CA GLY A 100 -2.29 9.75 -4.05
C GLY A 100 -3.11 10.15 -5.27
N TYR A 101 -2.74 11.25 -5.91
CA TYR A 101 -3.27 11.73 -7.19
C TYR A 101 -2.12 11.82 -8.17
N PHE A 102 -2.21 11.16 -9.32
CA PHE A 102 -1.08 11.14 -10.22
C PHE A 102 -1.49 11.00 -11.69
N MET A 103 -0.57 11.42 -12.54
CA MET A 103 -0.69 11.31 -13.99
C MET A 103 0.60 10.77 -14.58
N THR A 104 0.49 9.90 -15.57
CA THR A 104 1.64 9.38 -16.34
C THR A 104 1.49 9.76 -17.81
N GLY A 105 2.54 10.27 -18.40
CA GLY A 105 2.54 10.70 -19.80
C GLY A 105 3.95 10.86 -20.36
N LEU A 106 4.05 11.62 -21.46
CA LEU A 106 5.32 11.88 -22.11
C LEU A 106 6.14 12.93 -21.37
N GLY A 107 7.46 12.76 -21.30
CA GLY A 107 8.38 13.59 -20.51
C GLY A 107 8.30 15.10 -20.79
N TRP A 108 8.11 15.47 -22.07
CA TRP A 108 7.96 16.89 -22.45
C TRP A 108 6.62 17.53 -22.00
N HIS A 109 5.67 16.71 -21.49
CA HIS A 109 4.43 17.20 -20.89
C HIS A 109 4.48 17.32 -19.37
N ALA A 110 5.62 17.06 -18.72
CA ALA A 110 5.75 17.04 -17.25
C ALA A 110 5.18 18.29 -16.56
N GLN A 111 5.40 19.48 -17.12
CA GLN A 111 4.87 20.72 -16.58
C GLN A 111 3.34 20.83 -16.72
N ALA A 112 2.77 20.37 -17.82
CA ALA A 112 1.34 20.35 -18.03
C ALA A 112 0.66 19.34 -17.09
N LEU A 113 1.24 18.14 -16.94
CA LEU A 113 0.78 17.11 -16.00
C LEU A 113 0.81 17.63 -14.56
N LEU A 114 1.89 18.30 -14.16
CA LEU A 114 1.99 18.93 -12.84
C LEU A 114 0.90 19.98 -12.63
N GLY A 115 0.67 20.84 -13.63
CA GLY A 115 -0.37 21.87 -13.55
C GLY A 115 -1.77 21.29 -13.38
N MET A 116 -2.08 20.20 -14.10
CA MET A 116 -3.36 19.49 -13.98
C MET A 116 -3.49 18.77 -12.63
N THR A 117 -2.46 18.05 -12.19
CA THR A 117 -2.48 17.35 -10.89
C THR A 117 -2.63 18.35 -9.74
N ALA A 118 -1.93 19.49 -9.80
CA ALA A 118 -2.08 20.57 -8.82
C ALA A 118 -3.49 21.16 -8.83
N ASP A 119 -4.10 21.36 -9.99
CA ASP A 119 -5.43 21.92 -10.11
C ASP A 119 -6.50 21.03 -9.48
N ILE A 120 -6.45 19.71 -9.74
CA ILE A 120 -7.41 18.77 -9.14
C ILE A 120 -7.23 18.62 -7.63
N VAL A 121 -6.02 18.78 -7.09
CA VAL A 121 -5.78 18.64 -5.64
C VAL A 121 -6.09 19.95 -4.89
N LEU A 122 -5.70 21.09 -5.46
CA LEU A 122 -5.76 22.39 -4.77
C LEU A 122 -7.07 23.14 -5.04
N ASN A 123 -7.69 22.92 -6.19
CA ASN A 123 -8.76 23.78 -6.70
C ASN A 123 -10.08 23.05 -6.95
N SER A 124 -10.23 21.78 -6.51
CA SER A 124 -11.51 21.07 -6.61
C SER A 124 -12.62 21.81 -5.89
N VAL A 125 -13.77 21.95 -6.57
CA VAL A 125 -14.92 22.71 -6.05
C VAL A 125 -16.04 21.81 -5.51
N PHE A 126 -15.94 20.52 -5.72
CA PHE A 126 -16.91 19.51 -5.27
C PHE A 126 -18.35 19.90 -5.59
N PRO A 127 -18.74 20.00 -6.90
CA PRO A 127 -20.08 20.43 -7.27
C PRO A 127 -21.15 19.51 -6.66
N GLU A 128 -22.18 20.08 -6.05
CA GLU A 128 -23.21 19.31 -5.33
C GLU A 128 -23.90 18.27 -6.22
N HIS A 129 -24.20 18.62 -7.47
CA HIS A 129 -24.86 17.69 -8.40
C HIS A 129 -23.94 16.52 -8.82
N GLU A 130 -22.62 16.73 -8.90
CA GLU A 130 -21.66 15.66 -9.13
C GLU A 130 -21.49 14.79 -7.88
N LEU A 131 -21.43 15.40 -6.69
CA LEU A 131 -21.36 14.66 -5.44
C LEU A 131 -22.54 13.70 -5.30
N GLN A 132 -23.77 14.16 -5.56
CA GLN A 132 -24.93 13.28 -5.49
C GLN A 132 -24.88 12.09 -6.46
N ARG A 133 -24.27 12.27 -7.63
CA ARG A 133 -24.06 11.19 -8.60
C ARG A 133 -22.98 10.21 -8.12
N GLU A 134 -21.85 10.76 -7.68
CA GLU A 134 -20.72 9.93 -7.24
C GLU A 134 -21.04 9.12 -5.98
N LEU A 135 -21.79 9.69 -5.03
CA LEU A 135 -22.24 8.93 -3.87
C LEU A 135 -23.06 7.69 -4.24
N GLN A 136 -23.83 7.75 -5.34
CA GLN A 136 -24.54 6.55 -5.83
C GLN A 136 -23.58 5.54 -6.47
N VAL A 137 -22.55 6.00 -7.17
CA VAL A 137 -21.51 5.13 -7.75
C VAL A 137 -20.72 4.44 -6.64
N ILE A 138 -20.21 5.21 -5.67
CA ILE A 138 -19.42 4.70 -4.54
C ILE A 138 -20.28 3.77 -3.66
N ARG A 139 -21.56 4.09 -3.47
CA ARG A 139 -22.48 3.20 -2.77
C ARG A 139 -22.60 1.83 -3.47
N GLN A 140 -22.74 1.85 -4.80
CA GLN A 140 -22.82 0.60 -5.58
C GLN A 140 -21.52 -0.17 -5.49
N GLU A 141 -20.37 0.50 -5.58
CA GLU A 141 -19.05 -0.09 -5.40
C GLU A 141 -18.91 -0.73 -4.00
N ALA A 142 -19.32 -0.03 -2.93
CA ALA A 142 -19.28 -0.58 -1.58
C ALA A 142 -20.13 -1.85 -1.42
N ILE A 143 -21.28 -1.91 -2.10
CA ILE A 143 -22.12 -3.12 -2.11
C ILE A 143 -21.41 -4.26 -2.86
N GLU A 144 -20.78 -3.98 -4.00
CA GLU A 144 -20.03 -4.97 -4.78
C GLU A 144 -18.87 -5.56 -3.97
N TYR A 145 -18.08 -4.72 -3.27
CA TYR A 145 -17.03 -5.16 -2.33
C TYR A 145 -17.60 -6.03 -1.20
N GLU A 146 -18.76 -5.66 -0.66
CA GLU A 146 -19.39 -6.47 0.38
C GLU A 146 -19.90 -7.82 -0.14
N GLU A 147 -20.33 -7.91 -1.40
CA GLU A 147 -20.87 -9.12 -2.03
C GLU A 147 -19.76 -10.02 -2.60
N ASP A 148 -18.57 -9.50 -2.85
CA ASP A 148 -17.43 -10.30 -3.28
C ASP A 148 -16.74 -10.96 -2.07
N PRO A 149 -16.57 -12.31 -2.07
CA PRO A 149 -15.96 -13.00 -0.94
C PRO A 149 -14.45 -12.77 -0.79
N GLU A 150 -13.73 -12.41 -1.86
CA GLU A 150 -12.29 -12.14 -1.82
C GLU A 150 -12.03 -10.73 -1.27
N ASP A 151 -12.73 -9.72 -1.79
CA ASP A 151 -12.64 -8.35 -1.30
C ASP A 151 -13.09 -8.26 0.16
N SER A 152 -14.23 -8.89 0.47
CA SER A 152 -14.73 -9.01 1.85
C SER A 152 -13.75 -9.71 2.80
N ALA A 153 -12.87 -10.59 2.29
CA ALA A 153 -11.85 -11.25 3.11
C ALA A 153 -10.74 -10.26 3.53
N GLY A 154 -10.40 -9.29 2.68
CA GLY A 154 -9.46 -8.21 2.99
C GLY A 154 -9.98 -7.31 4.12
N ASP A 155 -11.19 -6.76 3.98
CA ASP A 155 -11.82 -5.93 5.02
C ASP A 155 -12.02 -6.69 6.33
N LEU A 156 -12.40 -7.97 6.25
CA LEU A 156 -12.54 -8.81 7.43
C LEU A 156 -11.20 -9.07 8.11
N LEU A 157 -10.10 -9.17 7.34
CA LEU A 157 -8.76 -9.29 7.90
C LEU A 157 -8.33 -8.02 8.62
N ASP A 158 -8.54 -6.86 8.03
CA ASP A 158 -8.26 -5.57 8.69
C ASP A 158 -8.98 -5.47 10.02
N ARG A 159 -10.26 -5.83 10.05
CA ARG A 159 -11.05 -5.88 11.27
C ARG A 159 -10.53 -6.92 12.27
N ALA A 160 -10.05 -8.07 11.79
CA ALA A 160 -9.46 -9.09 12.65
C ALA A 160 -8.13 -8.63 13.26
N ILE A 161 -7.34 -7.85 12.53
CA ILE A 161 -6.07 -7.27 12.98
C ILE A 161 -6.29 -6.14 13.98
N TRP A 162 -7.17 -5.17 13.67
CA TRP A 162 -7.24 -3.88 14.34
C TRP A 162 -8.51 -3.66 15.20
N GLY A 163 -9.52 -4.54 15.07
CA GLY A 163 -10.78 -4.42 15.79
C GLY A 163 -11.59 -3.18 15.37
N ASP A 164 -11.97 -2.36 16.35
CA ASP A 164 -12.75 -1.14 16.13
C ASP A 164 -11.89 0.13 15.92
N ASP A 165 -10.56 -0.03 15.77
CA ASP A 165 -9.68 1.07 15.37
C ASP A 165 -10.00 1.50 13.93
N PRO A 166 -9.81 2.77 13.54
CA PRO A 166 -9.97 3.21 12.14
C PRO A 166 -9.22 2.35 11.12
N MET A 167 -8.08 1.77 11.50
CA MET A 167 -7.34 0.81 10.66
C MET A 167 -8.15 -0.46 10.34
N GLY A 168 -9.10 -0.84 11.17
CA GLY A 168 -10.00 -1.99 10.97
C GLY A 168 -11.26 -1.68 10.18
N MET A 169 -11.47 -0.42 9.79
CA MET A 169 -12.62 -0.01 8.97
C MET A 169 -12.30 -0.12 7.47
N PRO A 170 -13.30 -0.40 6.61
CA PRO A 170 -13.08 -0.43 5.16
C PRO A 170 -12.65 0.94 4.63
N VAL A 171 -11.73 0.95 3.66
CA VAL A 171 -11.27 2.22 3.03
C VAL A 171 -12.41 2.92 2.30
N ILE A 172 -13.24 2.15 1.61
CA ILE A 172 -14.40 2.68 0.88
C ILE A 172 -15.47 3.31 1.79
N GLY A 173 -15.46 2.95 3.08
CA GLY A 173 -16.45 3.39 4.04
C GLY A 173 -17.69 2.49 4.12
N THR A 174 -18.61 2.85 5.02
CA THR A 174 -19.91 2.17 5.13
C THR A 174 -20.96 2.82 4.25
N VAL A 175 -21.90 2.03 3.75
CA VAL A 175 -23.05 2.56 2.95
C VAL A 175 -23.76 3.70 3.68
N ALA A 176 -23.95 3.57 5.00
CA ALA A 176 -24.62 4.59 5.81
C ALA A 176 -23.84 5.93 5.84
N ASN A 177 -22.53 5.90 5.91
CA ASN A 177 -21.70 7.11 5.85
C ASN A 177 -21.71 7.70 4.44
N ILE A 178 -21.52 6.86 3.41
CA ILE A 178 -21.51 7.30 2.01
C ILE A 178 -22.79 8.07 1.67
N GLU A 179 -23.96 7.56 2.05
CA GLU A 179 -25.24 8.22 1.80
C GLU A 179 -25.42 9.55 2.56
N GLY A 180 -24.65 9.76 3.65
CA GLY A 180 -24.74 10.93 4.50
C GLY A 180 -23.77 12.06 4.20
N PHE A 181 -22.75 11.86 3.37
CA PHE A 181 -21.75 12.90 3.11
C PHE A 181 -22.29 14.11 2.36
N THR A 182 -21.90 15.27 2.84
CA THR A 182 -22.22 16.56 2.23
C THR A 182 -20.96 17.23 1.67
N ARG A 183 -21.14 18.15 0.74
CA ARG A 183 -20.04 18.99 0.24
C ARG A 183 -19.25 19.65 1.37
N GLN A 184 -19.94 20.07 2.44
CA GLN A 184 -19.29 20.73 3.58
C GLN A 184 -18.37 19.77 4.36
N ASP A 185 -18.70 18.48 4.42
CA ASP A 185 -17.84 17.46 5.04
C ASP A 185 -16.54 17.29 4.26
N LEU A 186 -16.62 17.23 2.92
CA LEU A 186 -15.46 17.16 2.05
C LEU A 186 -14.56 18.39 2.21
N VAL A 187 -15.14 19.59 2.19
CA VAL A 187 -14.39 20.84 2.36
C VAL A 187 -13.70 20.87 3.73
N ARG A 188 -14.37 20.48 4.80
CA ARG A 188 -13.77 20.40 6.15
C ARG A 188 -12.62 19.41 6.21
N HIS A 189 -12.78 18.25 5.58
CA HIS A 189 -11.73 17.23 5.56
C HIS A 189 -10.48 17.74 4.81
N VAL A 190 -10.66 18.32 3.64
CA VAL A 190 -9.56 18.95 2.87
C VAL A 190 -8.86 20.04 3.70
N GLN A 191 -9.62 20.95 4.30
CA GLN A 191 -9.05 22.02 5.12
C GLN A 191 -8.26 21.51 6.33
N SER A 192 -8.64 20.37 6.90
CA SER A 192 -8.00 19.79 8.05
C SER A 192 -6.78 18.92 7.71
N HIS A 193 -6.76 18.30 6.55
CA HIS A 193 -5.79 17.24 6.24
C HIS A 193 -4.89 17.54 5.04
N TYR A 194 -5.33 18.36 4.06
CA TYR A 194 -4.53 18.68 2.89
C TYR A 194 -3.64 19.89 3.19
N VAL A 195 -2.54 19.63 3.88
CA VAL A 195 -1.60 20.62 4.41
C VAL A 195 -0.18 20.31 3.99
N GLY A 196 0.65 21.34 3.92
CA GLY A 196 2.01 21.25 3.38
C GLY A 196 2.87 20.19 4.06
N GLU A 197 2.86 20.12 5.37
CA GLU A 197 3.64 19.14 6.14
C GLU A 197 3.31 17.67 5.84
N LYS A 198 2.08 17.41 5.36
CA LYS A 198 1.61 16.09 4.96
C LYS A 198 1.76 15.81 3.46
N THR A 199 2.26 16.78 2.67
CA THR A 199 2.23 16.72 1.21
C THR A 199 3.61 16.49 0.61
N VAL A 200 3.68 15.53 -0.32
CA VAL A 200 4.82 15.30 -1.22
C VAL A 200 4.35 15.49 -2.65
N VAL A 201 4.98 16.41 -3.37
CA VAL A 201 4.81 16.59 -4.83
C VAL A 201 6.01 15.95 -5.49
N VAL A 202 5.79 15.01 -6.39
CA VAL A 202 6.87 14.17 -6.92
C VAL A 202 6.76 13.97 -8.42
N ALA A 203 7.91 13.90 -9.09
CA ALA A 203 8.00 13.44 -10.47
C ALA A 203 9.13 12.42 -10.62
N ALA A 204 8.87 11.36 -11.39
CA ALA A 204 9.87 10.37 -11.78
C ALA A 204 9.82 10.16 -13.30
N GLY A 205 10.96 10.24 -13.98
CA GLY A 205 11.02 10.07 -15.44
C GLY A 205 11.98 11.04 -16.12
N ASN A 206 11.73 11.31 -17.40
CA ASN A 206 12.54 12.20 -18.20
C ASN A 206 11.88 13.59 -18.32
N PHE A 207 12.40 14.58 -17.60
CA PHE A 207 11.85 15.93 -17.58
C PHE A 207 12.93 16.96 -17.19
N ASP A 208 12.65 18.23 -17.43
CA ASP A 208 13.50 19.35 -16.98
C ASP A 208 13.29 19.56 -15.46
N VAL A 209 14.24 19.07 -14.67
CA VAL A 209 14.15 19.09 -13.20
C VAL A 209 14.12 20.52 -12.63
N PRO A 210 15.00 21.46 -13.02
CA PRO A 210 14.95 22.83 -12.55
C PRO A 210 13.62 23.53 -12.85
N ALA A 211 13.13 23.44 -14.07
CA ALA A 211 11.87 24.08 -14.48
C ALA A 211 10.66 23.46 -13.77
N TRP A 212 10.67 22.14 -13.57
CA TRP A 212 9.61 21.43 -12.84
C TRP A 212 9.56 21.81 -11.36
N LEU A 213 10.73 21.86 -10.68
CA LEU A 213 10.82 22.25 -9.26
C LEU A 213 10.37 23.71 -9.02
N GLU A 214 10.69 24.61 -9.94
CA GLU A 214 10.26 26.02 -9.84
C GLU A 214 8.73 26.13 -9.99
N GLN A 215 8.15 25.46 -10.98
CA GLN A 215 6.71 25.45 -11.17
C GLN A 215 5.99 24.79 -9.99
N ALA A 216 6.50 23.67 -9.48
CA ALA A 216 5.92 23.00 -8.30
C ALA A 216 5.96 23.92 -7.07
N ALA A 217 7.08 24.63 -6.87
CA ALA A 217 7.20 25.60 -5.77
C ALA A 217 6.19 26.74 -5.89
N GLN A 218 5.94 27.26 -7.09
CA GLN A 218 4.94 28.30 -7.34
C GLN A 218 3.52 27.80 -7.05
N LEU A 219 3.16 26.64 -7.61
CA LEU A 219 1.81 26.07 -7.48
C LEU A 219 1.43 25.74 -6.02
N PHE A 220 2.38 25.20 -5.26
CA PHE A 220 2.12 24.71 -3.90
C PHE A 220 2.53 25.70 -2.78
N SER A 221 3.05 26.86 -3.12
CA SER A 221 3.45 27.91 -2.14
C SER A 221 2.29 28.40 -1.26
N GLY A 222 1.08 28.42 -1.81
CA GLY A 222 -0.14 28.87 -1.13
C GLY A 222 -0.84 27.79 -0.29
N MET A 223 -0.36 26.56 -0.30
CA MET A 223 -0.96 25.47 0.50
C MET A 223 -0.76 25.75 2.00
N PRO A 224 -1.79 25.60 2.87
CA PRO A 224 -1.62 25.79 4.31
C PRO A 224 -0.49 24.92 4.88
N ALA A 225 0.32 25.46 5.77
CA ALA A 225 1.44 24.73 6.37
C ALA A 225 0.95 23.57 7.27
N SER A 226 0.02 23.87 8.17
CA SER A 226 -0.61 22.93 9.09
C SER A 226 -2.01 23.41 9.45
N ALA A 227 -2.91 22.50 9.78
CA ALA A 227 -4.27 22.82 10.24
C ALA A 227 -4.34 23.21 11.73
N GLY A 228 -3.21 23.28 12.42
CA GLY A 228 -3.11 23.63 13.84
C GLY A 228 -2.26 22.63 14.65
N PRO A 229 -2.15 22.82 15.98
CA PRO A 229 -1.21 22.05 16.81
C PRO A 229 -1.46 20.53 16.89
N ALA A 230 -2.61 20.06 16.42
CA ALA A 230 -2.94 18.62 16.40
C ALA A 230 -2.47 17.90 15.12
N VAL A 231 -2.06 18.63 14.09
CA VAL A 231 -1.75 18.10 12.74
C VAL A 231 -0.26 17.88 12.58
N GLY A 232 0.47 17.41 13.35
CA GLY A 232 1.91 17.13 13.25
C GLY A 232 2.37 16.05 14.20
N LEU A 233 1.41 15.43 14.91
CA LEU A 233 1.73 14.27 15.72
C LEU A 233 2.03 13.09 14.79
N PRO A 234 3.09 12.32 15.09
CA PRO A 234 3.32 11.07 14.37
C PRO A 234 2.05 10.22 14.45
N PRO A 235 1.72 9.45 13.40
CA PRO A 235 0.56 8.58 13.40
C PRO A 235 0.58 7.72 14.67
N ARG A 236 -0.55 7.66 15.36
CA ARG A 236 -0.67 6.80 16.53
C ARG A 236 -0.56 5.33 16.06
N PRO A 237 0.32 4.51 16.62
CA PRO A 237 0.34 3.08 16.30
C PRO A 237 -1.01 2.45 16.65
N ALA A 238 -1.65 1.80 15.68
CA ALA A 238 -2.84 1.00 15.93
C ALA A 238 -2.46 -0.24 16.76
N LYS A 239 -3.33 -0.63 17.69
CA LYS A 239 -3.08 -1.80 18.54
C LYS A 239 -3.53 -3.07 17.83
N TYR A 240 -2.62 -3.99 17.62
CA TYR A 240 -2.95 -5.33 17.13
C TYR A 240 -3.86 -6.07 18.11
N VAL A 241 -4.96 -6.64 17.62
CA VAL A 241 -5.97 -7.36 18.43
C VAL A 241 -5.91 -8.89 18.20
N GLY A 242 -5.69 -9.33 16.96
CA GLY A 242 -5.53 -10.75 16.64
C GLY A 242 -6.81 -11.56 16.79
N GLN A 243 -7.92 -11.14 16.18
CA GLN A 243 -9.20 -11.82 16.22
C GLN A 243 -9.33 -12.93 15.15
N ALA A 244 -10.28 -13.84 15.39
CA ALA A 244 -10.67 -14.87 14.43
C ALA A 244 -12.10 -14.62 13.96
N LEU A 245 -12.25 -14.16 12.71
CA LEU A 245 -13.50 -13.72 12.12
C LEU A 245 -13.91 -14.57 10.91
N ALA A 246 -15.21 -14.70 10.68
CA ALA A 246 -15.76 -15.44 9.56
C ALA A 246 -16.94 -14.72 8.92
N ARG A 247 -17.00 -14.71 7.59
CA ARG A 247 -18.17 -14.27 6.81
C ARG A 247 -18.57 -15.34 5.81
N ARG A 248 -19.81 -15.80 5.90
CA ARG A 248 -20.32 -16.88 5.06
C ARG A 248 -20.92 -16.36 3.76
N PHE A 249 -20.48 -16.94 2.66
CA PHE A 249 -21.07 -16.77 1.34
C PHE A 249 -21.62 -18.11 0.85
N THR A 250 -22.90 -18.14 0.48
CA THR A 250 -23.58 -19.41 0.08
C THR A 250 -23.48 -19.69 -1.40
N GLN A 251 -23.22 -18.68 -2.22
CA GLN A 251 -23.25 -18.74 -3.67
C GLN A 251 -21.91 -19.10 -4.32
N VAL A 252 -20.83 -19.17 -3.53
CA VAL A 252 -19.48 -19.54 -3.99
C VAL A 252 -19.13 -20.95 -3.55
N SER A 253 -18.25 -21.61 -4.29
CA SER A 253 -17.73 -22.94 -3.94
C SER A 253 -16.42 -22.86 -3.13
N GLN A 254 -15.77 -21.72 -3.14
CA GLN A 254 -14.44 -21.48 -2.58
C GLN A 254 -14.52 -20.94 -1.14
N VAL A 255 -13.37 -21.02 -0.48
CA VAL A 255 -13.08 -20.44 0.82
C VAL A 255 -11.80 -19.63 0.69
N PHE A 256 -11.86 -18.36 1.07
CA PHE A 256 -10.73 -17.45 1.10
C PHE A 256 -10.20 -17.38 2.54
N VAL A 257 -8.93 -17.64 2.69
CA VAL A 257 -8.25 -17.73 4.00
C VAL A 257 -7.17 -16.68 4.05
N ASN A 258 -7.31 -15.73 4.97
CA ASN A 258 -6.31 -14.72 5.27
C ASN A 258 -5.84 -14.88 6.72
N LEU A 259 -4.53 -15.00 6.88
CA LEU A 259 -3.85 -15.02 8.17
C LEU A 259 -2.94 -13.80 8.26
N ALA A 260 -2.93 -13.12 9.37
CA ALA A 260 -1.98 -12.04 9.62
C ALA A 260 -1.32 -12.18 10.99
N TYR A 261 -0.03 -11.88 11.03
CA TYR A 261 0.76 -11.79 12.26
C TYR A 261 1.38 -10.39 12.36
N PRO A 262 1.44 -9.80 13.56
CA PRO A 262 2.06 -8.50 13.72
C PRO A 262 3.57 -8.61 13.51
N LEU A 263 4.13 -7.69 12.76
CA LEU A 263 5.56 -7.49 12.67
C LEU A 263 5.94 -6.36 13.64
N VAL A 264 6.61 -6.72 14.72
CA VAL A 264 7.18 -5.74 15.64
C VAL A 264 8.37 -5.11 14.95
N LEU A 265 8.12 -3.97 14.31
CA LEU A 265 9.18 -3.11 13.78
C LEU A 265 9.68 -2.29 14.96
N ASP A 266 10.52 -2.87 15.80
CA ASP A 266 11.04 -2.28 17.03
C ASP A 266 11.13 -0.74 16.98
N GLU A 267 11.29 -0.05 18.11
CA GLU A 267 11.46 1.42 18.22
C GLU A 267 12.61 1.97 17.36
N ALA A 268 13.19 1.13 16.50
CA ALA A 268 14.17 1.47 15.50
C ALA A 268 13.65 2.54 14.55
N GLN A 269 14.39 3.62 14.40
CA GLN A 269 14.11 4.72 13.47
C GLN A 269 15.11 4.68 12.32
N GLY A 270 14.78 5.33 11.22
CA GLY A 270 15.68 5.49 10.07
C GLY A 270 16.10 4.16 9.43
N GLU A 271 17.40 4.00 9.17
CA GLU A 271 17.98 2.86 8.46
C GLU A 271 17.69 1.50 9.12
N HIS A 272 17.64 1.43 10.44
CA HIS A 272 17.32 0.18 11.16
C HIS A 272 15.90 -0.28 10.89
N ARG A 273 14.94 0.65 10.85
CA ARG A 273 13.55 0.35 10.54
C ARG A 273 13.40 -0.09 9.09
N GLN A 274 14.07 0.57 8.18
CA GLN A 274 14.10 0.21 6.77
C GLN A 274 14.66 -1.20 6.56
N ARG A 275 15.78 -1.54 7.21
CA ARG A 275 16.33 -2.88 7.17
C ARG A 275 15.35 -3.91 7.73
N ALA A 276 14.71 -3.64 8.86
CA ALA A 276 13.71 -4.53 9.45
C ALA A 276 12.54 -4.82 8.51
N ARG A 277 12.01 -3.80 7.82
CA ARG A 277 10.97 -3.97 6.80
C ARG A 277 11.45 -4.79 5.60
N LEU A 278 12.69 -4.58 5.16
CA LEU A 278 13.27 -5.33 4.05
C LEU A 278 13.48 -6.81 4.43
N VAL A 279 13.94 -7.10 5.65
CA VAL A 279 14.06 -8.47 6.17
C VAL A 279 12.69 -9.15 6.25
N ALA A 280 11.64 -8.45 6.71
CA ALA A 280 10.28 -8.98 6.75
C ALA A 280 9.71 -9.23 5.34
N SER A 281 9.98 -8.32 4.39
CA SER A 281 9.63 -8.52 2.98
C SER A 281 10.35 -9.74 2.38
N LEU A 282 11.64 -9.93 2.70
CA LEU A 282 12.39 -11.10 2.27
C LEU A 282 11.83 -12.39 2.89
N ALA A 283 11.42 -12.39 4.16
CA ALA A 283 10.78 -13.53 4.81
C ALA A 283 9.48 -13.92 4.10
N ALA A 284 8.67 -12.94 3.70
CA ALA A 284 7.44 -13.19 2.93
C ALA A 284 7.73 -13.78 1.54
N HIS A 285 8.71 -13.22 0.82
CA HIS A 285 9.17 -13.77 -0.47
C HIS A 285 9.73 -15.19 -0.33
N LEU A 286 10.47 -15.45 0.74
CA LEU A 286 11.00 -16.78 1.01
C LEU A 286 9.88 -17.80 1.18
N LEU A 287 8.86 -17.46 1.95
CA LEU A 287 7.76 -18.38 2.24
C LEU A 287 6.83 -18.56 1.04
N GLY A 288 6.41 -17.47 0.35
CA GLY A 288 5.25 -17.49 -0.54
C GLY A 288 5.47 -17.05 -1.98
N GLU A 289 6.66 -16.55 -2.37
CA GLU A 289 6.87 -16.08 -3.74
C GLU A 289 7.46 -17.16 -4.64
N GLY A 290 6.79 -17.43 -5.76
CA GLY A 290 7.20 -18.39 -6.80
C GLY A 290 6.82 -19.84 -6.51
N MET A 291 6.80 -20.64 -7.58
CA MET A 291 6.30 -22.03 -7.58
C MET A 291 7.09 -22.96 -6.67
N SER A 292 8.39 -22.70 -6.46
CA SER A 292 9.26 -23.49 -5.60
C SER A 292 9.37 -22.94 -4.16
N SER A 293 8.52 -21.96 -3.79
CA SER A 293 8.47 -21.47 -2.42
C SER A 293 7.87 -22.51 -1.47
N PRO A 294 8.31 -22.56 -0.20
CA PRO A 294 7.82 -23.55 0.75
C PRO A 294 6.27 -23.63 0.83
N LEU A 295 5.59 -22.50 0.77
CA LEU A 295 4.13 -22.45 0.83
C LEU A 295 3.52 -23.02 -0.45
N VAL A 296 3.86 -22.47 -1.62
CA VAL A 296 3.25 -22.88 -2.90
C VAL A 296 3.58 -24.34 -3.23
N ASP A 297 4.86 -24.76 -3.09
CA ASP A 297 5.26 -26.14 -3.31
C ASP A 297 4.48 -27.11 -2.41
N THR A 298 4.31 -26.78 -1.13
CA THR A 298 3.62 -27.68 -0.20
C THR A 298 2.12 -27.69 -0.43
N VAL A 299 1.44 -26.53 -0.37
CA VAL A 299 -0.04 -26.50 -0.34
C VAL A 299 -0.66 -26.66 -1.71
N ARG A 300 0.04 -26.28 -2.78
CA ARG A 300 -0.46 -26.37 -4.15
C ARG A 300 0.07 -27.61 -4.86
N GLU A 301 1.40 -27.74 -4.97
CA GLU A 301 2.01 -28.76 -5.83
C GLU A 301 1.95 -30.16 -5.19
N ARG A 302 2.35 -30.30 -3.92
CA ARG A 302 2.41 -31.61 -3.28
C ARG A 302 1.09 -32.08 -2.68
N LEU A 303 0.35 -31.20 -2.02
CA LEU A 303 -0.85 -31.57 -1.28
C LEU A 303 -2.15 -31.23 -2.03
N GLY A 304 -2.10 -30.40 -3.05
CA GLY A 304 -3.28 -29.98 -3.83
C GLY A 304 -4.39 -29.35 -2.98
N LEU A 305 -4.01 -28.63 -1.92
CA LEU A 305 -4.94 -28.03 -0.96
C LEU A 305 -5.46 -26.67 -1.41
N ALA A 306 -4.65 -25.91 -2.15
CA ALA A 306 -4.99 -24.58 -2.62
C ALA A 306 -4.58 -24.39 -4.07
N TYR A 307 -5.34 -23.60 -4.83
CA TYR A 307 -4.96 -23.18 -6.17
C TYR A 307 -4.12 -21.89 -6.13
N THR A 308 -4.51 -20.98 -5.26
CA THR A 308 -3.79 -19.73 -5.00
C THR A 308 -3.26 -19.76 -3.57
N ALA A 309 -1.98 -19.45 -3.39
CA ALA A 309 -1.38 -19.22 -2.10
C ALA A 309 -0.19 -18.26 -2.26
N TYR A 310 -0.07 -17.29 -1.37
CA TYR A 310 1.09 -16.39 -1.30
C TYR A 310 1.30 -15.88 0.12
N ALA A 311 2.47 -15.29 0.36
CA ALA A 311 2.76 -14.54 1.56
C ALA A 311 3.26 -13.13 1.18
N ALA A 312 2.88 -12.14 1.97
CA ALA A 312 3.25 -10.75 1.77
C ALA A 312 3.59 -10.07 3.10
N MET A 313 4.38 -9.02 3.03
CA MET A 313 4.55 -8.05 4.10
C MET A 313 3.79 -6.79 3.72
N GLU A 314 2.79 -6.46 4.49
CA GLU A 314 2.03 -5.22 4.34
C GLU A 314 2.33 -4.27 5.50
N GLY A 315 2.37 -2.98 5.23
CA GLY A 315 2.65 -2.03 6.30
C GLY A 315 2.71 -0.59 5.84
N GLY A 316 2.42 0.29 6.76
CA GLY A 316 2.53 1.74 6.65
C GLY A 316 3.66 2.30 7.52
N ASP A 317 3.52 3.55 7.91
CA ASP A 317 4.54 4.26 8.68
C ASP A 317 4.86 3.64 10.03
N VAL A 318 3.82 3.20 10.75
CA VAL A 318 3.90 2.77 12.16
C VAL A 318 3.31 1.39 12.40
N TRP A 319 3.05 0.64 11.37
CA TRP A 319 2.49 -0.71 11.45
C TRP A 319 3.07 -1.60 10.35
N ALA A 320 3.12 -2.89 10.60
CA ALA A 320 3.38 -3.89 9.58
C ALA A 320 2.80 -5.24 10.02
N ASN A 321 2.36 -6.02 9.04
CA ASN A 321 1.84 -7.36 9.22
C ASN A 321 2.48 -8.32 8.22
N PHE A 322 2.72 -9.54 8.65
CA PHE A 322 3.03 -10.65 7.78
C PHE A 322 1.71 -11.34 7.42
N ILE A 323 1.39 -11.39 6.13
CA ILE A 323 0.12 -11.91 5.64
C ILE A 323 0.37 -13.22 4.89
N VAL A 324 -0.51 -14.19 5.10
CA VAL A 324 -0.63 -15.40 4.27
C VAL A 324 -2.05 -15.46 3.74
N HIS A 325 -2.15 -15.50 2.42
CA HIS A 325 -3.41 -15.66 1.70
C HIS A 325 -3.46 -17.03 1.01
N ALA A 326 -4.61 -17.67 1.02
CA ALA A 326 -4.85 -18.86 0.22
C ALA A 326 -6.34 -19.05 -0.12
N VAL A 327 -6.58 -19.64 -1.28
CA VAL A 327 -7.94 -20.00 -1.75
C VAL A 327 -8.05 -21.51 -1.84
N THR A 328 -9.09 -22.05 -1.19
CA THR A 328 -9.31 -23.50 -1.07
C THR A 328 -10.79 -23.89 -1.19
N THR A 329 -11.13 -25.13 -0.85
CA THR A 329 -12.50 -25.62 -0.72
C THR A 329 -12.80 -25.99 0.74
N PRO A 330 -14.08 -26.04 1.15
CA PRO A 330 -14.46 -26.31 2.54
C PRO A 330 -13.87 -27.59 3.12
N ASP A 331 -13.77 -28.64 2.33
CA ASP A 331 -13.25 -29.97 2.71
C ASP A 331 -11.73 -29.98 2.94
N LYS A 332 -11.00 -29.02 2.36
CA LYS A 332 -9.54 -28.90 2.47
C LYS A 332 -9.09 -27.84 3.47
N LEU A 333 -9.99 -27.01 4.00
CA LEU A 333 -9.69 -25.85 4.83
C LEU A 333 -8.81 -26.19 6.04
N GLU A 334 -9.18 -27.21 6.82
CA GLU A 334 -8.44 -27.62 8.03
C GLU A 334 -7.02 -28.09 7.69
N ALA A 335 -6.89 -28.89 6.63
CA ALA A 335 -5.60 -29.39 6.18
C ALA A 335 -4.70 -28.27 5.67
N LEU A 336 -5.25 -27.28 4.94
CA LEU A 336 -4.52 -26.10 4.47
C LEU A 336 -3.96 -25.29 5.65
N VAL A 337 -4.80 -24.95 6.62
CA VAL A 337 -4.39 -24.15 7.77
C VAL A 337 -3.35 -24.87 8.61
N ALA A 338 -3.51 -26.18 8.82
CA ALA A 338 -2.54 -27.01 9.55
C ALA A 338 -1.18 -27.09 8.82
N ALA A 339 -1.19 -27.28 7.49
CA ALA A 339 0.02 -27.28 6.68
C ALA A 339 0.73 -25.93 6.72
N THR A 340 -0.02 -24.84 6.58
CA THR A 340 0.52 -23.45 6.68
C THR A 340 1.16 -23.21 8.04
N GLY A 341 0.50 -23.56 9.15
CA GLY A 341 1.06 -23.43 10.49
C GLY A 341 2.36 -24.24 10.68
N SER A 342 2.41 -25.46 10.13
CA SER A 342 3.61 -26.29 10.17
C SER A 342 4.77 -25.66 9.39
N LEU A 343 4.50 -25.06 8.23
CA LEU A 343 5.50 -24.35 7.43
C LEU A 343 6.04 -23.12 8.16
N LEU A 344 5.18 -22.32 8.78
CA LEU A 344 5.60 -21.15 9.55
C LEU A 344 6.53 -21.54 10.71
N ARG A 345 6.18 -22.59 11.47
CA ARG A 345 7.03 -23.11 12.54
C ARG A 345 8.36 -23.69 12.00
N ALA A 346 8.32 -24.32 10.85
CA ALA A 346 9.56 -24.82 10.22
C ALA A 346 10.53 -23.68 9.86
N GLN A 347 10.01 -22.55 9.35
CA GLN A 347 10.85 -21.38 9.07
C GLN A 347 11.39 -20.74 10.37
N ALA A 348 10.65 -20.73 11.44
CA ALA A 348 11.12 -20.26 12.75
C ALA A 348 12.20 -21.19 13.35
N ALA A 349 12.17 -22.48 13.03
CA ALA A 349 13.19 -23.44 13.47
C ALA A 349 14.48 -23.35 12.65
N GLY A 350 14.43 -22.96 11.38
CA GLY A 350 15.62 -22.79 10.53
C GLY A 350 15.28 -22.42 9.10
N ILE A 351 16.15 -21.66 8.47
CA ILE A 351 16.02 -21.22 7.08
C ILE A 351 16.92 -22.06 6.18
N ASP A 352 16.33 -22.65 5.14
CA ASP A 352 17.07 -23.35 4.10
C ASP A 352 17.88 -22.34 3.25
N PRO A 353 19.21 -22.52 3.12
CA PRO A 353 20.06 -21.62 2.34
C PRO A 353 19.64 -21.50 0.87
N VAL A 354 19.12 -22.55 0.25
CA VAL A 354 18.68 -22.55 -1.15
C VAL A 354 17.42 -21.66 -1.30
N HIS A 355 16.49 -21.76 -0.35
CA HIS A 355 15.30 -20.89 -0.34
C HIS A 355 15.64 -19.44 -0.04
N LEU A 356 16.65 -19.18 0.81
CA LEU A 356 17.14 -17.84 1.09
C LEU A 356 17.75 -17.20 -0.15
N GLU A 357 18.66 -17.91 -0.84
CA GLU A 357 19.25 -17.44 -2.10
C GLU A 357 18.20 -17.14 -3.15
N ARG A 358 17.26 -18.07 -3.37
CA ARG A 358 16.13 -17.89 -4.29
C ARG A 358 15.33 -16.62 -3.96
N ALA A 359 14.95 -16.44 -2.71
CA ALA A 359 14.16 -15.31 -2.26
C ALA A 359 14.88 -13.96 -2.43
N LYS A 360 16.19 -13.92 -2.12
CA LYS A 360 17.03 -12.74 -2.36
C LYS A 360 17.04 -12.36 -3.83
N ASN A 361 17.27 -13.33 -4.71
CA ASN A 361 17.31 -13.08 -6.16
C ASN A 361 15.96 -12.60 -6.67
N GLN A 362 14.85 -13.21 -6.25
CA GLN A 362 13.51 -12.78 -6.65
C GLN A 362 13.16 -11.37 -6.15
N LEU A 363 13.47 -11.07 -4.89
CA LEU A 363 13.25 -9.73 -4.33
C LEU A 363 14.12 -8.69 -5.03
N ALA A 364 15.39 -9.00 -5.31
CA ALA A 364 16.29 -8.12 -6.05
C ALA A 364 15.75 -7.82 -7.47
N VAL A 365 15.34 -8.84 -8.22
CA VAL A 365 14.74 -8.67 -9.55
C VAL A 365 13.46 -7.85 -9.47
N SER A 366 12.59 -8.09 -8.49
CA SER A 366 11.37 -7.30 -8.28
C SER A 366 11.71 -5.81 -8.06
N ARG A 367 12.74 -5.52 -7.27
CA ARG A 367 13.19 -4.14 -6.99
C ARG A 367 13.78 -3.44 -8.21
N VAL A 368 14.58 -4.15 -8.99
CA VAL A 368 15.13 -3.63 -10.26
C VAL A 368 14.00 -3.30 -11.23
N ARG A 369 13.10 -4.26 -11.48
CA ARG A 369 11.97 -4.07 -12.41
C ARG A 369 11.01 -2.94 -11.98
N ALA A 370 10.80 -2.77 -10.68
CA ALA A 370 10.03 -1.63 -10.17
C ALA A 370 10.74 -0.30 -10.46
N GLY A 371 12.07 -0.26 -10.31
CA GLY A 371 12.91 0.90 -10.61
C GLY A 371 13.04 1.25 -12.10
N GLU A 372 12.53 0.42 -13.01
CA GLU A 372 12.45 0.68 -14.45
C GLU A 372 11.13 1.37 -14.87
N ARG A 373 10.17 1.51 -13.95
CA ARG A 373 8.86 2.12 -14.20
C ARG A 373 8.74 3.43 -13.42
N THR A 374 8.32 4.48 -14.11
CA THR A 374 8.21 5.82 -13.55
C THR A 374 7.27 5.88 -12.35
N TYR A 375 6.07 5.31 -12.47
CA TYR A 375 5.09 5.28 -11.38
C TYR A 375 5.60 4.52 -10.15
N ALA A 376 6.10 3.31 -10.33
CA ALA A 376 6.58 2.49 -9.21
C ALA A 376 7.80 3.11 -8.51
N THR A 377 8.66 3.82 -9.26
CA THR A 377 9.78 4.58 -8.70
C THR A 377 9.29 5.76 -7.87
N MET A 378 8.28 6.48 -8.37
CA MET A 378 7.63 7.61 -7.71
C MET A 378 6.95 7.17 -6.40
N GLU A 379 6.06 6.18 -6.47
CA GLU A 379 5.31 5.66 -5.34
C GLU A 379 6.23 5.19 -4.21
N ARG A 380 7.21 4.36 -4.53
CA ARG A 380 8.17 3.87 -3.55
C ARG A 380 8.97 5.00 -2.88
N ALA A 381 9.41 5.99 -3.65
CA ALA A 381 10.17 7.10 -3.09
C ALA A 381 9.33 7.93 -2.12
N VAL A 382 8.02 8.06 -2.36
CA VAL A 382 7.08 8.70 -1.45
C VAL A 382 6.89 7.86 -0.17
N GLU A 383 6.70 6.55 -0.31
CA GLU A 383 6.60 5.63 0.83
C GLU A 383 7.86 5.69 1.71
N ASP A 384 9.05 5.62 1.11
CA ASP A 384 10.33 5.74 1.80
C ASP A 384 10.43 7.08 2.54
N LEU A 385 10.04 8.18 1.86
CA LEU A 385 10.11 9.52 2.43
C LEU A 385 9.12 9.71 3.60
N PHE A 386 7.93 9.12 3.53
CA PHE A 386 6.98 9.15 4.64
C PHE A 386 7.40 8.24 5.80
N ALA A 387 7.89 7.04 5.50
CA ALA A 387 8.24 6.05 6.52
C ALA A 387 9.58 6.33 7.21
N HIS A 388 10.56 6.88 6.49
CA HIS A 388 11.95 6.98 6.95
C HIS A 388 12.54 8.40 6.88
N GLY A 389 11.87 9.33 6.19
CA GLY A 389 12.36 10.69 5.95
C GLY A 389 13.44 10.79 4.87
N SER A 390 13.79 9.69 4.22
CA SER A 390 14.82 9.63 3.15
C SER A 390 14.40 8.62 2.09
N VAL A 391 14.89 8.82 0.87
CA VAL A 391 14.63 7.92 -0.26
C VAL A 391 15.84 7.01 -0.46
N THR A 392 15.60 5.71 -0.62
CA THR A 392 16.64 4.71 -0.82
C THR A 392 16.80 4.38 -2.29
N SER A 393 18.03 4.38 -2.76
CA SER A 393 18.33 3.96 -4.13
C SER A 393 18.14 2.45 -4.31
N VAL A 394 17.97 2.03 -5.57
CA VAL A 394 17.91 0.59 -5.91
C VAL A 394 19.23 -0.09 -5.54
N ALA A 395 20.38 0.57 -5.75
CA ALA A 395 21.69 0.02 -5.43
C ALA A 395 21.86 -0.23 -3.92
N GLU A 396 21.48 0.74 -3.08
CA GLU A 396 21.47 0.57 -1.61
C GLU A 396 20.54 -0.56 -1.19
N THR A 397 19.33 -0.63 -1.79
CA THR A 397 18.38 -1.70 -1.51
C THR A 397 18.96 -3.09 -1.86
N LEU A 398 19.62 -3.22 -3.02
CA LEU A 398 20.25 -4.46 -3.44
C LEU A 398 21.39 -4.86 -2.51
N ALA A 399 22.22 -3.90 -2.09
CA ALA A 399 23.28 -4.15 -1.11
C ALA A 399 22.73 -4.60 0.26
N MET A 400 21.61 -3.99 0.70
CA MET A 400 20.94 -4.45 1.93
C MET A 400 20.37 -5.86 1.79
N ILE A 401 19.73 -6.21 0.65
CA ILE A 401 19.20 -7.56 0.39
C ILE A 401 20.33 -8.60 0.44
N ASP A 402 21.44 -8.31 -0.23
CA ASP A 402 22.60 -9.20 -0.24
C ASP A 402 23.16 -9.47 1.17
N GLY A 403 23.21 -8.44 2.00
CA GLY A 403 23.68 -8.50 3.39
C GLY A 403 22.74 -9.15 4.41
N ILE A 404 21.49 -9.55 4.03
CA ILE A 404 20.57 -10.20 4.98
C ILE A 404 20.98 -11.67 5.21
N GLY A 405 21.13 -12.04 6.48
CA GLY A 405 21.46 -13.41 6.89
C GLY A 405 20.24 -14.28 7.19
N ALA A 406 20.45 -15.61 7.20
CA ALA A 406 19.40 -16.58 7.53
C ALA A 406 18.82 -16.35 8.94
N GLU A 407 19.64 -15.94 9.90
CA GLU A 407 19.23 -15.70 11.28
C GLU A 407 18.26 -14.49 11.40
N GLU A 408 18.49 -13.44 10.61
CA GLU A 408 17.59 -12.29 10.61
C GLU A 408 16.20 -12.69 10.08
N VAL A 409 16.15 -13.49 9.01
CA VAL A 409 14.89 -14.01 8.42
C VAL A 409 14.20 -14.97 9.39
N ARG A 410 14.95 -15.90 10.00
CA ARG A 410 14.44 -16.82 11.02
C ARG A 410 13.78 -16.07 12.19
N SER A 411 14.44 -15.02 12.66
CA SER A 411 13.96 -14.18 13.76
C SER A 411 12.64 -13.47 13.45
N VAL A 412 12.36 -13.17 12.17
CA VAL A 412 11.03 -12.63 11.78
C VAL A 412 9.93 -13.65 12.10
N PHE A 413 10.10 -14.90 11.65
CA PHE A 413 9.12 -15.96 11.91
C PHE A 413 8.98 -16.26 13.41
N GLU A 414 10.07 -16.33 14.13
CA GLU A 414 10.07 -16.57 15.58
C GLU A 414 9.30 -15.48 16.34
N ARG A 415 9.57 -14.20 16.05
CA ARG A 415 8.91 -13.08 16.72
C ARG A 415 7.45 -12.96 16.36
N MET A 416 7.06 -13.13 15.10
CA MET A 416 5.66 -13.04 14.70
C MET A 416 4.82 -14.17 15.31
N LEU A 417 5.38 -15.40 15.40
CA LEU A 417 4.70 -16.54 16.01
C LEU A 417 4.56 -16.45 17.53
N ALA A 418 5.26 -15.54 18.20
CA ALA A 418 5.02 -15.22 19.61
C ALA A 418 3.67 -14.54 19.87
N HIS A 419 2.98 -14.13 18.80
CA HIS A 419 1.66 -13.50 18.87
C HIS A 419 0.58 -14.40 18.26
N PRO A 420 -0.65 -14.39 18.78
CA PRO A 420 -1.75 -15.07 18.13
C PRO A 420 -2.03 -14.44 16.75
N PRO A 421 -2.37 -15.24 15.72
CA PRO A 421 -2.73 -14.70 14.41
C PRO A 421 -4.08 -14.01 14.42
N ALA A 422 -4.23 -12.97 13.61
CA ALA A 422 -5.53 -12.55 13.11
C ALA A 422 -5.92 -13.51 11.97
N VAL A 423 -7.16 -13.99 11.99
CA VAL A 423 -7.66 -14.94 11.01
C VAL A 423 -8.97 -14.44 10.44
N ALA A 424 -9.02 -14.25 9.12
CA ALA A 424 -10.25 -13.92 8.41
C ALA A 424 -10.55 -15.01 7.37
N ILE A 425 -11.73 -15.59 7.45
CA ILE A 425 -12.16 -16.61 6.51
C ILE A 425 -13.51 -16.23 5.93
N THR A 426 -13.59 -16.11 4.60
CA THR A 426 -14.83 -15.87 3.88
C THR A 426 -15.17 -17.03 2.95
N GLY A 427 -16.41 -17.10 2.48
CA GLY A 427 -16.82 -18.09 1.50
C GLY A 427 -17.69 -19.23 2.06
N LYS A 428 -17.75 -20.32 1.30
CA LYS A 428 -18.65 -21.44 1.60
C LYS A 428 -18.22 -22.19 2.87
N GLY A 429 -19.15 -22.32 3.82
CA GLY A 429 -18.86 -23.06 5.05
C GLY A 429 -18.09 -22.29 6.11
N ALA A 430 -17.66 -21.05 5.84
CA ALA A 430 -17.04 -20.19 6.83
C ALA A 430 -17.98 -19.98 8.02
N ASN A 431 -17.51 -20.28 9.24
CA ASN A 431 -18.27 -20.06 10.47
C ASN A 431 -17.34 -19.74 11.64
N ALA A 432 -17.85 -18.94 12.57
CA ALA A 432 -17.06 -18.42 13.69
C ALA A 432 -16.47 -19.49 14.63
N ARG A 433 -17.12 -20.66 14.74
CA ARG A 433 -16.60 -21.73 15.61
C ARG A 433 -15.36 -22.38 14.99
N THR A 434 -15.47 -22.78 13.72
CA THR A 434 -14.35 -23.40 12.97
C THR A 434 -13.17 -22.45 12.90
N VAL A 435 -13.40 -21.17 12.58
CA VAL A 435 -12.31 -20.19 12.44
C VAL A 435 -11.57 -19.97 13.76
N ARG A 436 -12.28 -19.90 14.89
CA ARG A 436 -11.64 -19.82 16.22
C ARG A 436 -10.83 -21.07 16.57
N GLN A 437 -11.31 -22.27 16.19
CA GLN A 437 -10.56 -23.50 16.40
C GLN A 437 -9.29 -23.56 15.57
N LEU A 438 -9.35 -23.12 14.30
CA LEU A 438 -8.19 -23.02 13.42
C LEU A 438 -7.16 -22.01 13.93
N ALA A 439 -7.61 -20.83 14.37
CA ALA A 439 -6.73 -19.82 14.97
C ALA A 439 -6.02 -20.34 16.23
N ALA A 440 -6.74 -21.05 17.10
CA ALA A 440 -6.14 -21.68 18.29
C ALA A 440 -5.08 -22.74 17.92
N GLY A 441 -5.29 -23.52 16.85
CA GLY A 441 -4.31 -24.49 16.34
C GLY A 441 -3.06 -23.85 15.70
N LEU A 442 -3.17 -22.63 15.19
CA LEU A 442 -2.02 -21.86 14.69
C LEU A 442 -1.19 -21.26 15.82
N ALA A 443 -1.81 -20.93 16.95
CA ALA A 443 -1.15 -20.34 18.12
C ALA A 443 -0.49 -21.40 19.04
N ALA A 444 -0.81 -22.69 18.87
CA ALA A 444 -0.21 -23.81 19.59
C ALA A 444 1.07 -24.30 18.92
#